data_d2bebb3b41ad21aea06aeeca6688afe0
#
_entry.id   d2bebb3b41ad21aea06aeeca6688afe0
#
_cell.length_a   1.000
_cell.length_b   1.000
_cell.length_c   1.000
_cell.angle_alpha   90.00
_cell.angle_beta   90.00
_cell.angle_gamma   90.00
#
_symmetry.space_group_name_H-M   'P 1'
#
loop_
_entity.id
_entity.type
_entity.pdbx_description
1 polymer ?
#
loop_
_entity_poly.entity_id
_entity_poly.type
_entity_poly.pdbx_seq_one_letter_code
_entity_poly.pdbx_strand_id
1 'polypeptide(L)'
;MQDLVGRLNAICDAQPFTTTWYVKDLATGWEADRGGDEVLPSASTRKTSILMHALSKVHEGKLRLDEPCTIEKRLQEGVDSGTYQYMTPGCVIPLRDAFVNMIITSDNVCTQIVLERLDRDELNAWCRRIGMTGTTHRVNFPPPGLPWDHPIDAVASTTARDQGVLLDRMVKGASDPAEAAALGATPELCRLALDILSWQRLRNLIPSLLPQKAKVANKTGRGPRGRMDAGVVYKDDRPRFIITVYTDRVPDTLPDGLPGYTAAYATAGRLARACWDAMT
;
A
#
# COMPACT_ATOMS: atom_id res chain seq x y z
N MET A 1 -10.30 -9.94 -21.98
CA MET A 1 -9.80 -10.19 -20.61
C MET A 1 -8.89 -11.43 -20.52
N GLN A 2 -9.16 -12.56 -21.18
CA GLN A 2 -8.20 -13.70 -21.20
C GLN A 2 -6.82 -13.32 -21.78
N ASP A 3 -6.78 -12.55 -22.85
CA ASP A 3 -5.53 -12.04 -23.43
C ASP A 3 -4.75 -11.15 -22.44
N LEU A 4 -5.44 -10.37 -21.61
CA LEU A 4 -4.80 -9.57 -20.58
C LEU A 4 -4.06 -10.43 -19.56
N VAL A 5 -4.69 -11.50 -19.04
CA VAL A 5 -4.06 -12.42 -18.07
C VAL A 5 -2.78 -13.04 -18.66
N GLY A 6 -2.85 -13.50 -19.92
CA GLY A 6 -1.67 -14.03 -20.63
C GLY A 6 -0.53 -13.01 -20.72
N ARG A 7 -0.85 -11.76 -21.08
CA ARG A 7 0.13 -10.66 -21.14
C ARG A 7 0.74 -10.34 -19.77
N LEU A 8 -0.07 -10.28 -18.71
CA LEU A 8 0.41 -10.02 -17.35
C LEU A 8 1.36 -11.14 -16.89
N ASN A 9 1.00 -12.39 -17.12
CA ASN A 9 1.85 -13.53 -16.78
C ASN A 9 3.17 -13.52 -17.56
N ALA A 10 3.15 -13.24 -18.87
CA ALA A 10 4.36 -13.14 -19.68
C ALA A 10 5.32 -12.05 -19.20
N ILE A 11 4.80 -10.90 -18.71
CA ILE A 11 5.63 -9.85 -18.10
C ILE A 11 6.34 -10.37 -16.85
N CYS A 12 5.64 -11.16 -16.01
CA CYS A 12 6.20 -11.74 -14.80
C CYS A 12 7.22 -12.86 -15.12
N ASP A 13 6.89 -13.75 -16.05
CA ASP A 13 7.73 -14.90 -16.44
C ASP A 13 9.06 -14.49 -17.07
N ALA A 14 9.14 -13.28 -17.62
CA ALA A 14 10.37 -12.70 -18.14
C ALA A 14 11.34 -12.22 -17.04
N GLN A 15 10.98 -12.32 -15.75
CA GLN A 15 11.80 -11.82 -14.65
C GLN A 15 12.44 -12.97 -13.86
N PRO A 16 13.67 -12.78 -13.33
CA PRO A 16 14.36 -13.78 -12.51
C PRO A 16 13.92 -13.77 -11.03
N PHE A 17 12.73 -13.25 -10.73
CA PHE A 17 12.18 -13.16 -9.37
C PHE A 17 10.67 -13.42 -9.37
N THR A 18 10.13 -13.76 -8.22
CA THR A 18 8.68 -14.00 -8.07
C THR A 18 7.91 -12.68 -8.15
N THR A 19 6.79 -12.71 -8.87
CA THR A 19 5.84 -11.60 -8.90
C THR A 19 4.42 -12.13 -8.72
N THR A 20 3.72 -11.67 -7.70
CA THR A 20 2.29 -11.89 -7.53
C THR A 20 1.54 -10.60 -7.85
N TRP A 21 0.34 -10.74 -8.38
CA TRP A 21 -0.53 -9.60 -8.67
C TRP A 21 -2.01 -9.97 -8.50
N TYR A 22 -2.81 -8.95 -8.22
CA TYR A 22 -4.27 -9.01 -8.29
C TYR A 22 -4.77 -7.78 -9.05
N VAL A 23 -5.77 -7.98 -9.91
CA VAL A 23 -6.40 -6.93 -10.72
C VAL A 23 -7.90 -7.07 -10.63
N LYS A 24 -8.61 -5.95 -10.46
CA LYS A 24 -10.06 -5.87 -10.51
C LYS A 24 -10.50 -4.70 -11.40
N ASP A 25 -11.31 -4.99 -12.40
CA ASP A 25 -12.02 -3.99 -13.21
C ASP A 25 -13.27 -3.51 -12.43
N LEU A 26 -13.26 -2.26 -12.02
CA LEU A 26 -14.34 -1.68 -11.21
C LEU A 26 -15.62 -1.37 -12.01
N ALA A 27 -15.53 -1.33 -13.35
CA ALA A 27 -16.70 -1.09 -14.19
C ALA A 27 -17.48 -2.36 -14.48
N THR A 28 -16.78 -3.51 -14.60
CA THR A 28 -17.40 -4.80 -14.96
C THR A 28 -17.49 -5.77 -13.79
N GLY A 29 -16.71 -5.54 -12.72
CA GLY A 29 -16.54 -6.47 -11.61
C GLY A 29 -15.62 -7.66 -11.93
N TRP A 30 -15.04 -7.74 -13.14
CA TRP A 30 -14.08 -8.77 -13.48
C TRP A 30 -12.83 -8.67 -12.62
N GLU A 31 -12.33 -9.82 -12.17
CA GLU A 31 -11.07 -9.90 -11.42
C GLU A 31 -10.24 -11.11 -11.84
N ALA A 32 -8.93 -11.00 -11.67
CA ALA A 32 -7.97 -12.07 -11.87
C ALA A 32 -6.72 -11.82 -11.01
N ASP A 33 -5.95 -12.88 -10.81
CA ASP A 33 -4.70 -12.81 -10.07
C ASP A 33 -3.68 -13.84 -10.53
N ARG A 34 -2.45 -13.64 -10.06
CA ARG A 34 -1.36 -14.62 -10.08
C ARG A 34 -0.82 -14.72 -8.65
N GLY A 35 -1.06 -15.83 -7.98
CA GLY A 35 -0.65 -16.01 -6.59
C GLY A 35 -1.27 -14.97 -5.66
N GLY A 36 -2.52 -14.56 -5.94
CA GLY A 36 -3.20 -13.48 -5.21
C GLY A 36 -3.28 -13.71 -3.71
N ASP A 37 -3.31 -14.96 -3.27
CA ASP A 37 -3.39 -15.36 -1.85
C ASP A 37 -2.02 -15.75 -1.25
N GLU A 38 -0.94 -15.64 -2.02
CA GLU A 38 0.41 -15.90 -1.50
C GLU A 38 0.79 -14.82 -0.47
N VAL A 39 1.19 -15.30 0.72
CA VAL A 39 1.58 -14.40 1.82
C VAL A 39 3.01 -13.92 1.60
N LEU A 40 3.18 -12.61 1.51
CA LEU A 40 4.45 -11.94 1.24
C LEU A 40 4.69 -10.81 2.25
N PRO A 41 5.94 -10.31 2.39
CA PRO A 41 6.20 -9.12 3.18
C PRO A 41 5.37 -7.94 2.68
N SER A 42 4.65 -7.29 3.59
CA SER A 42 3.83 -6.13 3.22
C SER A 42 4.65 -4.88 2.96
N ALA A 43 5.85 -4.78 3.53
CA ALA A 43 6.61 -3.54 3.61
C ALA A 43 5.68 -2.36 3.98
N SER A 44 5.83 -1.21 3.30
CA SER A 44 5.00 -0.04 3.59
C SER A 44 3.60 -0.06 2.96
N THR A 45 3.22 -1.08 2.18
CA THR A 45 1.83 -1.18 1.68
C THR A 45 0.83 -1.39 2.83
N ARG A 46 1.27 -2.00 3.95
CA ARG A 46 0.47 -2.11 5.18
C ARG A 46 -0.03 -0.77 5.74
N LYS A 47 0.59 0.36 5.37
CA LYS A 47 0.19 1.69 5.85
C LYS A 47 -1.21 2.07 5.36
N THR A 48 -1.71 1.44 4.30
CA THR A 48 -3.11 1.61 3.85
C THR A 48 -4.10 1.05 4.88
N SER A 49 -3.86 -0.15 5.42
CA SER A 49 -4.70 -0.72 6.49
C SER A 49 -4.54 0.03 7.81
N ILE A 50 -3.34 0.49 8.14
CA ILE A 50 -3.10 1.34 9.32
C ILE A 50 -3.90 2.64 9.20
N LEU A 51 -3.84 3.32 8.05
CA LEU A 51 -4.61 4.55 7.79
C LEU A 51 -6.10 4.30 7.96
N MET A 52 -6.63 3.27 7.29
CA MET A 52 -8.08 3.05 7.31
C MET A 52 -8.58 2.63 8.69
N HIS A 53 -7.81 1.81 9.43
CA HIS A 53 -8.13 1.48 10.82
C HIS A 53 -8.01 2.70 11.75
N ALA A 54 -7.01 3.57 11.58
CA ALA A 54 -6.92 4.82 12.34
C ALA A 54 -8.12 5.74 12.06
N LEU A 55 -8.59 5.81 10.81
CA LEU A 55 -9.80 6.56 10.45
C LEU A 55 -11.06 5.93 11.05
N SER A 56 -11.12 4.61 11.25
CA SER A 56 -12.22 4.00 12.00
C SER A 56 -12.20 4.45 13.47
N LYS A 57 -11.02 4.62 14.08
CA LYS A 57 -10.91 5.18 15.45
C LYS A 57 -11.28 6.66 15.51
N VAL A 58 -11.08 7.40 14.42
CA VAL A 58 -11.62 8.79 14.31
C VAL A 58 -13.15 8.76 14.28
N HIS A 59 -13.77 7.85 13.54
CA HIS A 59 -15.22 7.67 13.52
C HIS A 59 -15.77 7.27 14.90
N GLU A 60 -15.07 6.42 15.63
CA GLU A 60 -15.42 6.03 17.00
C GLU A 60 -15.22 7.16 18.03
N GLY A 61 -14.66 8.31 17.63
CA GLY A 61 -14.33 9.43 18.55
C GLY A 61 -13.14 9.18 19.46
N LYS A 62 -12.40 8.09 19.24
CA LYS A 62 -11.17 7.74 20.00
C LYS A 62 -9.94 8.52 19.54
N LEU A 63 -9.92 8.96 18.29
CA LEU A 63 -8.87 9.81 17.71
C LEU A 63 -9.52 11.05 17.09
N ARG A 64 -8.75 12.13 16.98
CA ARG A 64 -9.17 13.35 16.30
C ARG A 64 -8.15 13.75 15.24
N LEU A 65 -8.63 14.18 14.08
CA LEU A 65 -7.77 14.59 12.97
C LEU A 65 -6.91 15.82 13.30
N ASP A 66 -7.40 16.69 14.18
CA ASP A 66 -6.76 17.94 14.60
C ASP A 66 -5.90 17.77 15.87
N GLU A 67 -5.82 16.58 16.47
CA GLU A 67 -5.02 16.40 17.68
C GLU A 67 -3.52 16.62 17.39
N PRO A 68 -2.81 17.34 18.29
CA PRO A 68 -1.40 17.63 18.11
C PRO A 68 -0.52 16.38 18.29
N CYS A 69 0.43 16.20 17.38
CA CYS A 69 1.43 15.14 17.42
C CYS A 69 2.82 15.77 17.42
N THR A 70 3.60 15.55 18.46
CA THR A 70 4.97 16.05 18.56
C THR A 70 5.94 15.10 17.88
N ILE A 71 6.82 15.60 17.03
CA ILE A 71 7.93 14.87 16.44
C ILE A 71 9.05 14.78 17.48
N GLU A 72 9.02 13.72 18.26
CA GLU A 72 10.00 13.49 19.32
C GLU A 72 11.29 12.88 18.75
N LYS A 73 12.44 13.19 19.37
CA LYS A 73 13.76 12.68 18.96
C LYS A 73 13.78 11.15 18.88
N ARG A 74 13.17 10.44 19.87
CA ARG A 74 13.11 8.97 19.89
C ARG A 74 12.42 8.36 18.67
N LEU A 75 11.47 9.09 18.06
CA LEU A 75 10.75 8.61 16.86
C LEU A 75 11.58 8.74 15.57
N GLN A 76 12.66 9.52 15.62
CA GLN A 76 13.57 9.74 14.49
C GLN A 76 14.73 8.74 14.45
N GLU A 77 14.93 7.99 15.54
CA GLU A 77 16.03 7.04 15.67
C GLU A 77 15.72 5.71 14.97
N GLY A 78 16.68 5.22 14.19
CA GLY A 78 16.57 3.93 13.51
C GLY A 78 15.55 3.86 12.38
N VAL A 79 15.05 5.01 11.88
CA VAL A 79 14.12 5.05 10.74
C VAL A 79 14.84 5.44 9.44
N ASP A 80 14.37 4.90 8.32
CA ASP A 80 15.03 5.01 7.01
C ASP A 80 14.10 5.54 5.90
N SER A 81 12.90 6.01 6.23
CA SER A 81 11.91 6.45 5.25
C SER A 81 11.16 7.68 5.71
N GLY A 82 10.93 8.61 4.78
CA GLY A 82 10.22 9.86 5.02
C GLY A 82 11.14 11.03 5.35
N THR A 83 10.54 12.18 5.58
CA THR A 83 11.23 13.47 5.76
C THR A 83 11.38 13.86 7.24
N TYR A 84 10.46 13.42 8.10
CA TYR A 84 10.45 13.83 9.50
C TYR A 84 11.63 13.31 10.33
N GLN A 85 12.33 12.28 9.86
CA GLN A 85 13.59 11.85 10.48
C GLN A 85 14.69 12.93 10.46
N TYR A 86 14.58 13.92 9.56
CA TYR A 86 15.55 15.02 9.39
C TYR A 86 15.05 16.36 9.96
N MET A 87 13.81 16.42 10.42
CA MET A 87 13.23 17.65 10.96
C MET A 87 13.74 17.91 12.38
N THR A 88 13.70 19.18 12.80
CA THR A 88 14.04 19.56 14.17
C THR A 88 13.07 18.87 15.14
N PRO A 89 13.57 18.15 16.17
CA PRO A 89 12.71 17.57 17.20
C PRO A 89 11.89 18.66 17.92
N GLY A 90 10.66 18.31 18.31
CA GLY A 90 9.73 19.24 18.98
C GLY A 90 8.75 19.92 18.03
N CYS A 91 8.90 19.75 16.71
CA CYS A 91 7.89 20.26 15.77
C CYS A 91 6.55 19.52 16.01
N VAL A 92 5.43 20.26 15.92
CA VAL A 92 4.08 19.73 16.18
C VAL A 92 3.27 19.78 14.89
N ILE A 93 2.61 18.68 14.57
CA ILE A 93 1.71 18.56 13.42
C ILE A 93 0.36 17.97 13.86
N PRO A 94 -0.74 18.26 13.20
CA PRO A 94 -1.99 17.56 13.46
C PRO A 94 -1.90 16.08 13.02
N LEU A 95 -2.67 15.20 13.65
CA LEU A 95 -2.72 13.76 13.33
C LEU A 95 -3.06 13.52 11.85
N ARG A 96 -3.94 14.36 11.26
CA ARG A 96 -4.24 14.33 9.83
C ARG A 96 -2.98 14.43 8.97
N ASP A 97 -2.05 15.32 9.34
CA ASP A 97 -0.83 15.52 8.56
C ASP A 97 0.19 14.39 8.80
N ALA A 98 0.14 13.73 9.96
CA ALA A 98 0.85 12.47 10.17
C ALA A 98 0.29 11.37 9.23
N PHE A 99 -1.03 11.24 9.06
CA PHE A 99 -1.62 10.32 8.07
C PHE A 99 -1.16 10.64 6.64
N VAL A 100 -1.17 11.91 6.26
CA VAL A 100 -0.72 12.35 4.93
C VAL A 100 0.73 11.92 4.70
N ASN A 101 1.65 12.26 5.60
CA ASN A 101 3.07 11.97 5.40
C ASN A 101 3.40 10.47 5.53
N MET A 102 2.69 9.72 6.40
CA MET A 102 2.77 8.25 6.46
C MET A 102 2.52 7.62 5.10
N ILE A 103 1.63 8.19 4.30
CA ILE A 103 1.25 7.66 2.97
C ILE A 103 2.12 8.25 1.87
N ILE A 104 2.15 9.58 1.70
CA ILE A 104 2.68 10.20 0.47
C ILE A 104 4.19 10.11 0.33
N THR A 105 4.94 10.13 1.43
CA THR A 105 6.40 9.95 1.48
C THR A 105 6.80 8.66 2.16
N SER A 106 5.81 7.86 2.57
CA SER A 106 6.05 6.65 3.37
C SER A 106 6.79 6.91 4.68
N ASP A 107 6.55 8.06 5.33
CA ASP A 107 7.27 8.50 6.51
C ASP A 107 7.11 7.55 7.69
N ASN A 108 8.26 7.08 8.24
CA ASN A 108 8.27 6.11 9.32
C ASN A 108 8.10 6.78 10.70
N VAL A 109 8.50 8.04 10.87
CA VAL A 109 8.21 8.80 12.10
C VAL A 109 6.70 8.98 12.24
N CYS A 110 6.03 9.43 11.17
CA CYS A 110 4.57 9.54 11.14
C CYS A 110 3.87 8.18 11.32
N THR A 111 4.47 7.10 10.80
CA THR A 111 3.93 5.74 11.01
C THR A 111 3.99 5.34 12.48
N GLN A 112 5.09 5.64 13.20
CA GLN A 112 5.18 5.37 14.64
C GLN A 112 4.14 6.16 15.42
N ILE A 113 4.00 7.45 15.14
CA ILE A 113 2.98 8.32 15.77
C ILE A 113 1.58 7.70 15.66
N VAL A 114 1.23 7.16 14.50
CA VAL A 114 -0.08 6.52 14.29
C VAL A 114 -0.16 5.18 15.01
N LEU A 115 0.87 4.34 14.93
CA LEU A 115 0.88 3.01 15.55
C LEU A 115 0.86 3.07 17.08
N GLU A 116 1.47 4.09 17.71
CA GLU A 116 1.41 4.29 19.16
C GLU A 116 -0.01 4.61 19.67
N ARG A 117 -0.93 4.98 18.78
CA ARG A 117 -2.35 5.28 19.07
C ARG A 117 -3.29 4.11 18.75
N LEU A 118 -2.76 3.03 18.21
CA LEU A 118 -3.53 1.86 17.80
C LEU A 118 -3.11 0.62 18.57
N ASP A 119 -4.08 -0.18 18.94
CA ASP A 119 -3.82 -1.54 19.40
C ASP A 119 -3.58 -2.46 18.20
N ARG A 120 -2.50 -3.23 18.24
CA ARG A 120 -2.09 -4.11 17.13
C ARG A 120 -3.03 -5.30 16.97
N ASP A 121 -3.55 -5.84 18.06
CA ASP A 121 -4.44 -7.00 18.00
C ASP A 121 -5.81 -6.57 17.47
N GLU A 122 -6.29 -5.36 17.84
CA GLU A 122 -7.48 -4.75 17.23
C GLU A 122 -7.28 -4.50 15.73
N LEU A 123 -6.11 -4.00 15.31
CA LEU A 123 -5.79 -3.79 13.89
C LEU A 123 -5.80 -5.12 13.12
N ASN A 124 -5.20 -6.17 13.67
CA ASN A 124 -5.22 -7.49 13.05
C ASN A 124 -6.63 -8.10 13.02
N ALA A 125 -7.42 -7.93 14.08
CA ALA A 125 -8.82 -8.36 14.11
C ALA A 125 -9.67 -7.60 13.09
N TRP A 126 -9.43 -6.30 12.94
CA TRP A 126 -10.08 -5.46 11.94
C TRP A 126 -9.74 -5.92 10.52
N CYS A 127 -8.46 -6.18 10.21
CA CYS A 127 -8.04 -6.72 8.91
C CYS A 127 -8.82 -8.01 8.57
N ARG A 128 -8.86 -8.98 9.49
CA ARG A 128 -9.61 -10.23 9.27
C ARG A 128 -11.11 -9.99 9.04
N ARG A 129 -11.72 -9.10 9.83
CA ARG A 129 -13.15 -8.77 9.72
C ARG A 129 -13.52 -8.20 8.35
N ILE A 130 -12.65 -7.39 7.75
CA ILE A 130 -12.90 -6.81 6.43
C ILE A 130 -12.47 -7.71 5.27
N GLY A 131 -12.01 -8.94 5.54
CA GLY A 131 -11.65 -9.93 4.54
C GLY A 131 -10.16 -10.00 4.17
N MET A 132 -9.28 -9.29 4.88
CA MET A 132 -7.82 -9.36 4.69
C MET A 132 -7.23 -10.50 5.53
N THR A 133 -7.50 -11.75 5.16
CA THR A 133 -7.21 -12.93 5.99
C THR A 133 -5.74 -13.36 6.00
N GLY A 134 -4.97 -12.99 4.97
CA GLY A 134 -3.53 -13.23 4.86
C GLY A 134 -2.66 -12.06 5.40
N THR A 135 -3.30 -10.98 5.88
CA THR A 135 -2.59 -9.80 6.38
C THR A 135 -2.35 -9.90 7.89
N THR A 136 -1.08 -9.69 8.30
CA THR A 136 -0.70 -9.70 9.72
C THR A 136 0.29 -8.59 10.03
N HIS A 137 -0.06 -7.74 10.98
CA HIS A 137 0.83 -6.75 11.59
C HIS A 137 1.54 -7.39 12.80
N ARG A 138 2.87 -7.54 12.75
CA ARG A 138 3.66 -8.23 13.81
C ARG A 138 4.48 -7.25 14.65
N VAL A 139 5.27 -6.43 13.97
CA VAL A 139 6.17 -5.46 14.59
C VAL A 139 5.92 -4.08 14.01
N ASN A 140 6.23 -3.04 14.78
CA ASN A 140 6.09 -1.67 14.30
C ASN A 140 7.04 -1.42 13.13
N PHE A 141 8.30 -1.83 13.30
CA PHE A 141 9.32 -1.80 12.24
C PHE A 141 10.09 -3.11 12.22
N PRO A 142 10.56 -3.53 11.02
CA PRO A 142 11.45 -4.67 10.91
C PRO A 142 12.74 -4.41 11.73
N PRO A 143 13.34 -5.45 12.33
CA PRO A 143 14.67 -5.34 12.88
C PRO A 143 15.67 -4.81 11.84
N PRO A 144 16.63 -3.96 12.22
CA PRO A 144 17.65 -3.49 11.28
C PRO A 144 18.53 -4.66 10.82
N GLY A 145 19.01 -4.59 9.57
CA GLY A 145 19.94 -5.57 9.02
C GLY A 145 19.33 -6.92 8.66
N LEU A 146 18.00 -7.01 8.50
CA LEU A 146 17.38 -8.24 8.00
C LEU A 146 17.97 -8.61 6.62
N PRO A 147 18.37 -9.88 6.42
CA PRO A 147 18.84 -10.36 5.13
C PRO A 147 17.71 -10.32 4.08
N TRP A 148 18.09 -10.30 2.81
CA TRP A 148 17.13 -10.25 1.71
C TRP A 148 16.20 -11.47 1.66
N ASP A 149 16.60 -12.60 2.21
CA ASP A 149 15.86 -13.86 2.26
C ASP A 149 15.22 -14.15 3.64
N HIS A 150 15.12 -13.13 4.51
CA HIS A 150 14.53 -13.29 5.85
C HIS A 150 13.17 -14.02 5.83
N PRO A 151 12.80 -14.76 6.88
CA PRO A 151 11.48 -15.40 6.99
C PRO A 151 10.34 -14.37 6.89
N ILE A 152 9.20 -14.78 6.29
CA ILE A 152 8.03 -13.90 6.12
C ILE A 152 7.47 -13.43 7.47
N ASP A 153 7.51 -14.30 8.49
CA ASP A 153 7.00 -14.02 9.82
C ASP A 153 7.90 -13.09 10.66
N ALA A 154 9.12 -12.81 10.21
CA ALA A 154 9.99 -11.79 10.83
C ALA A 154 9.44 -10.36 10.66
N VAL A 155 8.52 -10.14 9.72
CA VAL A 155 7.97 -8.82 9.37
C VAL A 155 6.45 -8.86 9.24
N ALA A 156 5.82 -7.70 9.08
CA ALA A 156 4.41 -7.63 8.70
C ALA A 156 4.22 -8.20 7.29
N SER A 157 3.17 -8.97 7.11
CA SER A 157 2.85 -9.67 5.85
C SER A 157 1.46 -9.31 5.33
N THR A 158 1.24 -9.57 4.06
CA THR A 158 -0.06 -9.39 3.38
C THR A 158 -0.10 -10.27 2.12
N THR A 159 -1.22 -10.24 1.41
CA THR A 159 -1.35 -10.83 0.08
C THR A 159 -1.73 -9.76 -0.94
N ALA A 160 -1.50 -10.04 -2.22
CA ALA A 160 -1.91 -9.14 -3.29
C ALA A 160 -3.44 -8.95 -3.28
N ARG A 161 -4.20 -10.04 -3.06
CA ARG A 161 -5.67 -10.01 -2.96
C ARG A 161 -6.15 -9.19 -1.76
N ASP A 162 -5.55 -9.35 -0.58
CA ASP A 162 -5.96 -8.60 0.61
C ASP A 162 -5.90 -7.08 0.40
N GLN A 163 -4.83 -6.60 -0.21
CA GLN A 163 -4.70 -5.17 -0.52
C GLN A 163 -5.73 -4.75 -1.58
N GLY A 164 -6.04 -5.62 -2.54
CA GLY A 164 -7.11 -5.40 -3.51
C GLY A 164 -8.48 -5.31 -2.84
N VAL A 165 -8.78 -6.22 -1.89
CA VAL A 165 -10.00 -6.21 -1.09
C VAL A 165 -10.15 -4.91 -0.29
N LEU A 166 -9.08 -4.46 0.37
CA LEU A 166 -9.10 -3.20 1.12
C LEU A 166 -9.42 -2.02 0.22
N LEU A 167 -8.74 -1.91 -0.93
CA LEU A 167 -8.95 -0.82 -1.88
C LEU A 167 -10.36 -0.84 -2.49
N ASP A 168 -10.90 -2.02 -2.81
CA ASP A 168 -12.27 -2.17 -3.33
C ASP A 168 -13.31 -1.68 -2.31
N ARG A 169 -13.16 -2.09 -1.03
CA ARG A 169 -14.03 -1.62 0.05
C ARG A 169 -13.92 -0.11 0.28
N MET A 170 -12.71 0.45 0.20
CA MET A 170 -12.53 1.91 0.31
C MET A 170 -13.21 2.65 -0.83
N VAL A 171 -13.09 2.16 -2.07
CA VAL A 171 -13.76 2.76 -3.24
C VAL A 171 -15.29 2.68 -3.08
N LYS A 172 -15.83 1.53 -2.70
CA LYS A 172 -17.26 1.36 -2.44
C LYS A 172 -17.73 2.24 -1.29
N GLY A 173 -17.01 2.20 -0.17
CA GLY A 173 -17.32 2.99 1.01
C GLY A 173 -17.31 4.51 0.79
N ALA A 174 -16.59 5.01 -0.23
CA ALA A 174 -16.59 6.42 -0.59
C ALA A 174 -17.95 6.94 -1.08
N SER A 175 -18.85 6.05 -1.51
CA SER A 175 -20.19 6.40 -2.01
C SER A 175 -21.34 5.64 -1.33
N ASP A 176 -21.06 4.49 -0.70
CA ASP A 176 -22.05 3.65 -0.04
C ASP A 176 -21.83 3.68 1.49
N PRO A 177 -22.80 4.26 2.26
CA PRO A 177 -22.72 4.29 3.72
C PRO A 177 -22.65 2.91 4.39
N ALA A 178 -23.25 1.86 3.80
CA ALA A 178 -23.22 0.51 4.36
C ALA A 178 -21.82 -0.10 4.22
N GLU A 179 -21.17 0.07 3.08
CA GLU A 179 -19.78 -0.36 2.86
C GLU A 179 -18.80 0.45 3.74
N ALA A 180 -19.03 1.76 3.90
CA ALA A 180 -18.21 2.57 4.82
C ALA A 180 -18.35 2.09 6.27
N ALA A 181 -19.60 1.79 6.73
CA ALA A 181 -19.86 1.26 8.06
C ALA A 181 -19.21 -0.12 8.29
N ALA A 182 -19.13 -0.97 7.25
CA ALA A 182 -18.40 -2.25 7.31
C ALA A 182 -16.90 -2.07 7.56
N LEU A 183 -16.31 -0.94 7.12
CA LEU A 183 -14.95 -0.53 7.45
C LEU A 183 -14.84 0.12 8.85
N GLY A 184 -15.96 0.41 9.51
CA GLY A 184 -16.02 1.20 10.75
C GLY A 184 -15.82 2.69 10.50
N ALA A 185 -16.23 3.21 9.33
CA ALA A 185 -15.97 4.58 8.90
C ALA A 185 -17.24 5.23 8.31
N THR A 186 -17.08 6.44 7.76
CA THR A 186 -18.09 7.13 6.96
C THR A 186 -17.63 7.27 5.51
N PRO A 187 -18.52 7.58 4.56
CA PRO A 187 -18.11 7.88 3.19
C PRO A 187 -17.07 9.00 3.08
N GLU A 188 -17.16 10.02 3.94
CA GLU A 188 -16.17 11.13 4.00
C GLU A 188 -14.78 10.63 4.39
N LEU A 189 -14.69 9.73 5.37
CA LEU A 189 -13.41 9.16 5.80
C LEU A 189 -12.82 8.21 4.76
N CYS A 190 -13.65 7.45 4.03
CA CYS A 190 -13.20 6.65 2.89
C CYS A 190 -12.69 7.53 1.75
N ARG A 191 -13.37 8.64 1.44
CA ARG A 191 -12.90 9.64 0.47
C ARG A 191 -11.57 10.26 0.91
N LEU A 192 -11.47 10.68 2.17
CA LEU A 192 -10.22 11.23 2.73
C LEU A 192 -9.05 10.25 2.56
N ALA A 193 -9.26 8.96 2.85
CA ALA A 193 -8.22 7.95 2.67
C ALA A 193 -7.79 7.81 1.20
N LEU A 194 -8.74 7.77 0.26
CA LEU A 194 -8.44 7.71 -1.19
C LEU A 194 -7.75 8.98 -1.68
N ASP A 195 -8.14 10.14 -1.18
CA ASP A 195 -7.50 11.43 -1.52
C ASP A 195 -6.04 11.43 -1.05
N ILE A 196 -5.79 11.04 0.21
CA ILE A 196 -4.42 10.92 0.75
C ILE A 196 -3.58 9.96 -0.10
N LEU A 197 -4.12 8.80 -0.48
CA LEU A 197 -3.44 7.86 -1.37
C LEU A 197 -3.17 8.47 -2.76
N SER A 198 -4.07 9.33 -3.28
CA SER A 198 -3.92 9.97 -4.58
C SER A 198 -2.84 11.06 -4.62
N TRP A 199 -2.46 11.60 -3.47
CA TRP A 199 -1.35 12.57 -3.32
C TRP A 199 0.04 11.92 -3.27
N GLN A 200 0.13 10.61 -3.52
CA GLN A 200 1.38 9.83 -3.49
C GLN A 200 2.51 10.51 -4.28
N ARG A 201 3.66 10.68 -3.63
CA ARG A 201 4.86 11.28 -4.23
C ARG A 201 5.82 10.25 -4.82
N LEU A 202 5.75 9.00 -4.35
CA LEU A 202 6.58 7.89 -4.83
C LEU A 202 5.86 7.22 -6.02
N ARG A 203 6.13 7.71 -7.23
CA ARG A 203 5.41 7.31 -8.46
C ARG A 203 6.22 6.36 -9.36
N ASN A 204 7.13 5.59 -8.80
CA ASN A 204 8.10 4.79 -9.53
C ASN A 204 7.70 3.31 -9.74
N LEU A 205 6.47 2.92 -9.38
CA LEU A 205 5.92 1.57 -9.56
C LEU A 205 4.66 1.63 -10.48
N ILE A 206 3.46 1.36 -9.96
CA ILE A 206 2.21 1.38 -10.74
C ILE A 206 2.10 2.63 -11.63
N PRO A 207 2.33 3.87 -11.14
CA PRO A 207 2.16 5.05 -11.99
C PRO A 207 3.25 5.27 -13.04
N SER A 208 4.38 4.54 -12.97
CA SER A 208 5.61 4.88 -13.73
C SER A 208 5.46 4.85 -15.25
N LEU A 209 4.63 3.96 -15.79
CA LEU A 209 4.39 3.81 -17.24
C LEU A 209 2.95 4.19 -17.66
N LEU A 210 2.16 4.73 -16.75
CA LEU A 210 0.85 5.31 -17.08
C LEU A 210 1.02 6.71 -17.69
N PRO A 211 -0.01 7.24 -18.39
CA PRO A 211 0.02 8.62 -18.82
C PRO A 211 0.34 9.57 -17.66
N GLN A 212 1.15 10.60 -17.92
CA GLN A 212 1.67 11.49 -16.88
C GLN A 212 0.57 12.09 -15.99
N LYS A 213 -0.59 12.38 -16.55
CA LYS A 213 -1.75 12.96 -15.85
C LYS A 213 -2.67 11.92 -15.23
N ALA A 214 -2.38 10.61 -15.37
CA ALA A 214 -3.20 9.57 -14.76
C ALA A 214 -3.20 9.72 -13.23
N LYS A 215 -4.41 9.86 -12.66
CA LYS A 215 -4.61 9.84 -11.22
C LYS A 215 -4.49 8.41 -10.73
N VAL A 216 -3.66 8.19 -9.72
CA VAL A 216 -3.48 6.90 -9.07
C VAL A 216 -3.45 7.13 -7.57
N ALA A 217 -4.36 6.48 -6.86
CA ALA A 217 -4.37 6.45 -5.41
C ALA A 217 -3.66 5.16 -4.97
N ASN A 218 -2.38 5.27 -4.55
CA ASN A 218 -1.56 4.08 -4.30
C ASN A 218 -0.67 4.20 -3.06
N LYS A 219 -0.23 3.04 -2.58
CA LYS A 219 0.78 2.95 -1.54
C LYS A 219 1.88 1.98 -1.95
N THR A 220 3.09 2.53 -2.06
CA THR A 220 4.30 1.77 -2.37
C THR A 220 4.87 1.07 -1.13
N GLY A 221 5.58 -0.03 -1.34
CA GLY A 221 6.38 -0.73 -0.36
C GLY A 221 7.79 -1.03 -0.87
N ARG A 222 8.78 -0.89 0.03
CA ARG A 222 10.19 -1.23 -0.22
C ARG A 222 10.68 -2.09 0.93
N GLY A 223 11.23 -3.24 0.62
CA GLY A 223 11.86 -4.13 1.58
C GLY A 223 13.10 -4.81 0.98
N PRO A 224 13.89 -5.51 1.79
CA PRO A 224 15.06 -6.25 1.31
C PRO A 224 14.68 -7.26 0.21
N ARG A 225 13.57 -7.96 0.36
CA ARG A 225 13.12 -9.02 -0.54
C ARG A 225 12.52 -8.52 -1.85
N GLY A 226 11.98 -7.29 -1.90
CA GLY A 226 11.31 -6.83 -3.13
C GLY A 226 10.73 -5.42 -3.06
N ARG A 227 9.92 -5.13 -4.09
CA ARG A 227 9.20 -3.86 -4.29
C ARG A 227 7.72 -4.17 -4.50
N MET A 228 6.86 -3.41 -3.88
CA MET A 228 5.42 -3.63 -3.91
C MET A 228 4.69 -2.32 -4.14
N ASP A 229 3.51 -2.42 -4.72
CA ASP A 229 2.58 -1.31 -4.83
C ASP A 229 1.14 -1.82 -4.87
N ALA A 230 0.23 -1.08 -4.28
CA ALA A 230 -1.20 -1.37 -4.30
C ALA A 230 -1.96 -0.08 -4.57
N GLY A 231 -2.81 -0.07 -5.61
CA GLY A 231 -3.44 1.18 -6.02
C GLY A 231 -4.74 1.04 -6.78
N VAL A 232 -5.51 2.12 -6.72
CA VAL A 232 -6.68 2.39 -7.55
C VAL A 232 -6.24 3.32 -8.66
N VAL A 233 -6.44 2.92 -9.91
CA VAL A 233 -6.18 3.74 -11.10
C VAL A 233 -7.48 4.37 -11.56
N TYR A 234 -7.42 5.66 -11.84
CA TYR A 234 -8.57 6.46 -12.26
C TYR A 234 -8.53 6.74 -13.76
N LYS A 235 -9.71 6.78 -14.37
CA LYS A 235 -9.93 7.27 -15.71
C LYS A 235 -11.05 8.33 -15.65
N ASP A 236 -10.79 9.50 -16.21
CA ASP A 236 -11.74 10.62 -16.21
C ASP A 236 -12.32 10.89 -14.80
N ASP A 237 -11.41 10.97 -13.81
CA ASP A 237 -11.68 11.19 -12.39
C ASP A 237 -12.55 10.11 -11.69
N ARG A 238 -12.82 9.00 -12.36
CA ARG A 238 -13.55 7.86 -11.79
C ARG A 238 -12.61 6.68 -11.52
N PRO A 239 -12.76 5.98 -10.39
CA PRO A 239 -12.04 4.75 -10.17
C PRO A 239 -12.32 3.76 -11.30
N ARG A 240 -11.26 3.27 -11.97
CA ARG A 240 -11.41 2.42 -13.15
C ARG A 240 -11.00 0.98 -12.90
N PHE A 241 -9.84 0.79 -12.28
CA PHE A 241 -9.39 -0.54 -11.87
C PHE A 241 -8.49 -0.49 -10.65
N ILE A 242 -8.44 -1.58 -9.93
CA ILE A 242 -7.50 -1.85 -8.85
C ILE A 242 -6.40 -2.75 -9.39
N ILE A 243 -5.17 -2.45 -9.04
CA ILE A 243 -4.02 -3.31 -9.27
C ILE A 243 -3.13 -3.34 -8.04
N THR A 244 -2.70 -4.54 -7.64
CA THR A 244 -1.69 -4.74 -6.61
C THR A 244 -0.58 -5.62 -7.17
N VAL A 245 0.66 -5.27 -6.88
CA VAL A 245 1.85 -5.98 -7.39
C VAL A 245 2.83 -6.15 -6.25
N TYR A 246 3.29 -7.38 -6.06
CA TYR A 246 4.28 -7.76 -5.06
C TYR A 246 5.39 -8.55 -5.73
N THR A 247 6.61 -8.03 -5.70
CA THR A 247 7.80 -8.79 -6.11
C THR A 247 8.50 -9.34 -4.88
N ASP A 248 9.05 -10.54 -4.98
CA ASP A 248 9.78 -11.22 -3.91
C ASP A 248 11.02 -11.91 -4.47
N ARG A 249 12.03 -12.10 -3.62
CA ARG A 249 13.32 -12.68 -3.98
C ARG A 249 14.00 -11.96 -5.14
N VAL A 250 13.90 -10.63 -5.14
CA VAL A 250 14.53 -9.79 -6.13
C VAL A 250 16.04 -9.81 -5.88
N PRO A 251 16.87 -10.27 -6.84
CA PRO A 251 18.33 -10.31 -6.66
C PRO A 251 18.90 -8.90 -6.57
N ASP A 252 20.01 -8.73 -5.86
CA ASP A 252 20.70 -7.44 -5.77
C ASP A 252 21.18 -6.95 -7.14
N THR A 253 21.70 -7.89 -7.95
CA THR A 253 22.22 -7.63 -9.29
C THR A 253 21.63 -8.62 -10.29
N LEU A 254 21.17 -8.11 -11.42
CA LEU A 254 20.68 -8.90 -12.55
C LEU A 254 21.87 -9.44 -13.39
N PRO A 255 21.64 -10.43 -14.29
CA PRO A 255 22.69 -10.96 -15.18
C PRO A 255 23.34 -9.92 -16.08
N ASP A 256 22.65 -8.82 -16.40
CA ASP A 256 23.17 -7.68 -17.18
C ASP A 256 23.93 -6.64 -16.33
N GLY A 257 24.10 -6.90 -15.03
CA GLY A 257 24.80 -6.02 -14.10
C GLY A 257 23.93 -4.89 -13.51
N LEU A 258 22.66 -4.75 -13.89
CA LEU A 258 21.76 -3.75 -13.33
C LEU A 258 21.24 -4.17 -11.94
N PRO A 259 20.92 -3.21 -11.05
CA PRO A 259 20.28 -3.53 -9.79
C PRO A 259 18.91 -4.20 -10.00
N GLY A 260 18.64 -5.32 -9.31
CA GLY A 260 17.40 -6.08 -9.46
C GLY A 260 16.13 -5.27 -9.18
N TYR A 261 16.19 -4.31 -8.26
CA TYR A 261 15.06 -3.45 -7.95
C TYR A 261 14.59 -2.59 -9.14
N THR A 262 15.46 -2.29 -10.11
CA THR A 262 15.08 -1.54 -11.33
C THR A 262 14.10 -2.36 -12.18
N ALA A 263 14.34 -3.67 -12.32
CA ALA A 263 13.43 -4.57 -13.00
C ALA A 263 12.11 -4.73 -12.23
N ALA A 264 12.16 -4.79 -10.89
CA ALA A 264 10.96 -4.86 -10.07
C ALA A 264 10.06 -3.60 -10.24
N TYR A 265 10.67 -2.40 -10.28
CA TYR A 265 9.94 -1.16 -10.59
C TYR A 265 9.33 -1.21 -11.99
N ALA A 266 10.11 -1.58 -12.98
CA ALA A 266 9.65 -1.67 -14.37
C ALA A 266 8.53 -2.71 -14.54
N THR A 267 8.61 -3.84 -13.85
CA THR A 267 7.58 -4.88 -13.88
C THR A 267 6.24 -4.34 -13.39
N ALA A 268 6.19 -3.69 -12.24
CA ALA A 268 4.95 -3.08 -11.73
C ALA A 268 4.36 -2.05 -12.71
N GLY A 269 5.20 -1.20 -13.29
CA GLY A 269 4.77 -0.22 -14.31
C GLY A 269 4.21 -0.88 -15.58
N ARG A 270 4.86 -1.96 -16.07
CA ARG A 270 4.41 -2.71 -17.26
C ARG A 270 3.07 -3.41 -17.01
N LEU A 271 2.89 -4.01 -15.83
CA LEU A 271 1.62 -4.63 -15.44
C LEU A 271 0.49 -3.60 -15.42
N ALA A 272 0.72 -2.46 -14.77
CA ALA A 272 -0.24 -1.37 -14.73
C ALA A 272 -0.55 -0.80 -16.12
N ARG A 273 0.46 -0.67 -16.99
CA ARG A 273 0.29 -0.22 -18.38
C ARG A 273 -0.54 -1.20 -19.20
N ALA A 274 -0.30 -2.51 -19.06
CA ALA A 274 -1.09 -3.53 -19.76
C ALA A 274 -2.57 -3.49 -19.33
N CYS A 275 -2.84 -3.28 -18.03
CA CYS A 275 -4.20 -3.07 -17.52
C CYS A 275 -4.83 -1.79 -18.07
N TRP A 276 -4.09 -0.69 -18.09
CA TRP A 276 -4.56 0.57 -18.66
C TRP A 276 -4.97 0.40 -20.12
N ASP A 277 -4.11 -0.17 -20.96
CA ASP A 277 -4.36 -0.35 -22.39
C ASP A 277 -5.55 -1.29 -22.67
N ALA A 278 -5.89 -2.19 -21.76
CA ALA A 278 -6.98 -3.14 -21.92
C ALA A 278 -8.33 -2.64 -21.37
N MET A 279 -8.30 -1.72 -20.38
CA MET A 279 -9.49 -1.32 -19.62
C MET A 279 -9.90 0.14 -19.84
N THR A 280 -9.06 0.96 -20.48
CA THR A 280 -9.33 2.38 -20.70
C THR A 280 -9.32 2.76 -22.17
#